data_503116691ad6db0dd954ce4b88d84929
#
_entry.id   503116691ad6db0dd954ce4b88d84929
#
_cell.length_a   1.000
_cell.length_b   1.000
_cell.length_c   1.000
_cell.angle_alpha   90.00
_cell.angle_beta   90.00
_cell.angle_gamma   90.00
#
_symmetry.space_group_name_H-M   'P 1'
#
loop_
_entity.id
_entity.type
_entity.pdbx_description
1 polymer ?
#
loop_
_entity_poly.entity_id
_entity_poly.type
_entity_poly.pdbx_seq_one_letter_code
_entity_poly.pdbx_strand_id
1 'polypeptide(L)'
;MANNSASKSKAVADSEQIIARMLAVMLRRRMAEYGMDTRGVEPWAYHTVGGVQLATHSWMSNPRMTADELIDYLTMLSWSALCGIVEVGGSLEKFREQPHPSPIVPPRLIER
;
A
#
# COMPACT_ATOMS: atom_id res chain seq x y z
N MET A 1 -26.84 -21.66 -6.25
CA MET A 1 -26.05 -21.54 -5.03
C MET A 1 -24.58 -21.31 -5.28
N ALA A 2 -23.91 -22.19 -6.02
CA ALA A 2 -22.51 -21.96 -6.42
C ALA A 2 -22.38 -20.68 -7.25
N ASN A 3 -23.36 -20.37 -8.11
CA ASN A 3 -23.36 -19.18 -8.95
C ASN A 3 -23.42 -17.87 -8.16
N ASN A 4 -24.13 -17.88 -7.01
CA ASN A 4 -24.24 -16.68 -6.18
C ASN A 4 -22.91 -16.36 -5.49
N SER A 5 -22.19 -17.35 -5.02
CA SER A 5 -20.87 -17.15 -4.41
C SER A 5 -19.86 -16.63 -5.43
N ALA A 6 -19.86 -17.21 -6.63
CA ALA A 6 -18.96 -16.77 -7.71
C ALA A 6 -19.30 -15.35 -8.13
N SER A 7 -20.59 -14.99 -8.25
CA SER A 7 -21.02 -13.63 -8.59
C SER A 7 -20.61 -12.60 -7.55
N LYS A 8 -20.74 -12.94 -6.26
CA LYS A 8 -20.32 -12.06 -5.16
C LYS A 8 -18.81 -11.85 -5.16
N SER A 9 -18.05 -12.91 -5.35
CA SER A 9 -16.57 -12.82 -5.41
C SER A 9 -16.12 -11.96 -6.57
N LYS A 10 -16.76 -12.10 -7.74
CA LYS A 10 -16.46 -11.27 -8.90
C LYS A 10 -16.82 -9.81 -8.65
N ALA A 11 -17.97 -9.54 -8.05
CA ALA A 11 -18.42 -8.17 -7.73
C ALA A 11 -17.44 -7.49 -6.77
N VAL A 12 -16.95 -8.21 -5.75
CA VAL A 12 -15.97 -7.68 -4.81
C VAL A 12 -14.66 -7.37 -5.53
N ALA A 13 -14.17 -8.30 -6.37
CA ALA A 13 -12.93 -8.09 -7.12
C ALA A 13 -13.06 -6.90 -8.08
N ASP A 14 -14.20 -6.75 -8.76
CA ASP A 14 -14.45 -5.62 -9.64
C ASP A 14 -14.46 -4.30 -8.86
N SER A 15 -15.05 -4.29 -7.67
CA SER A 15 -15.09 -3.11 -6.79
C SER A 15 -13.69 -2.73 -6.32
N GLU A 16 -12.88 -3.71 -5.95
CA GLU A 16 -11.49 -3.48 -5.54
C GLU A 16 -10.68 -2.86 -6.68
N GLN A 17 -10.86 -3.34 -7.91
CA GLN A 17 -10.18 -2.79 -9.07
C GLN A 17 -10.61 -1.35 -9.35
N ILE A 18 -11.90 -1.04 -9.19
CA ILE A 18 -12.40 0.34 -9.36
C ILE A 18 -11.75 1.26 -8.33
N ILE A 19 -11.71 0.85 -7.07
CA ILE A 19 -11.09 1.62 -5.99
C ILE A 19 -9.60 1.82 -6.28
N ALA A 20 -8.89 0.78 -6.71
CA ALA A 20 -7.48 0.87 -7.04
C ALA A 20 -7.22 1.85 -8.18
N ARG A 21 -8.07 1.82 -9.22
CA ARG A 21 -7.96 2.77 -10.34
C ARG A 21 -8.20 4.19 -9.90
N MET A 22 -9.20 4.42 -9.04
CA MET A 22 -9.47 5.74 -8.50
C MET A 22 -8.29 6.25 -7.68
N LEU A 23 -7.72 5.40 -6.84
CA LEU A 23 -6.53 5.75 -6.07
C LEU A 23 -5.35 6.08 -6.98
N ALA A 24 -5.16 5.30 -8.05
CA ALA A 24 -4.10 5.55 -9.03
C ALA A 24 -4.26 6.92 -9.69
N VAL A 25 -5.49 7.28 -10.07
CA VAL A 25 -5.77 8.58 -10.69
C VAL A 25 -5.43 9.72 -9.71
N MET A 26 -5.85 9.59 -8.46
CA MET A 26 -5.61 10.60 -7.43
C MET A 26 -4.11 10.75 -7.13
N LEU A 27 -3.41 9.64 -6.97
CA LEU A 27 -1.96 9.65 -6.73
C LEU A 27 -1.20 10.26 -7.90
N ARG A 28 -1.56 9.88 -9.12
CA ARG A 28 -0.88 10.40 -10.32
C ARG A 28 -1.03 11.90 -10.40
N ARG A 29 -2.25 12.40 -10.22
CA ARG A 29 -2.51 13.84 -10.25
C ARG A 29 -1.71 14.57 -9.18
N ARG A 30 -1.74 14.06 -7.95
CA ARG A 30 -1.07 14.71 -6.83
C ARG A 30 0.45 14.71 -7.00
N MET A 31 1.02 13.59 -7.40
CA MET A 31 2.45 13.49 -7.63
C MET A 31 2.91 14.35 -8.80
N ALA A 32 2.12 14.40 -9.87
CA ALA A 32 2.43 15.24 -11.02
C ALA A 32 2.45 16.74 -10.65
N GLU A 33 1.57 17.16 -9.76
CA GLU A 33 1.55 18.54 -9.27
C GLU A 33 2.86 18.95 -8.60
N TYR A 34 3.55 18.00 -7.99
CA TYR A 34 4.85 18.23 -7.33
C TYR A 34 6.04 17.82 -8.19
N GLY A 35 5.82 17.53 -9.47
CA GLY A 35 6.89 17.17 -10.39
C GLY A 35 7.53 15.82 -10.12
N MET A 36 6.83 14.92 -9.44
CA MET A 36 7.34 13.60 -9.12
C MET A 36 7.15 12.61 -10.28
N ASP A 37 7.94 11.55 -10.29
CA ASP A 37 7.79 10.46 -11.24
C ASP A 37 6.55 9.64 -10.90
N THR A 38 5.64 9.50 -11.86
CA THR A 38 4.35 8.83 -11.66
C THR A 38 4.30 7.40 -12.19
N ARG A 39 5.41 6.86 -12.69
CA ARG A 39 5.42 5.54 -13.34
C ARG A 39 5.06 4.39 -12.40
N GLY A 40 5.31 4.54 -11.10
CA GLY A 40 4.99 3.52 -10.11
C GLY A 40 3.58 3.58 -9.54
N VAL A 41 2.77 4.55 -9.95
CA VAL A 41 1.47 4.82 -9.33
C VAL A 41 0.53 3.61 -9.40
N GLU A 42 0.46 2.92 -10.54
CA GLU A 42 -0.44 1.77 -10.66
C GLU A 42 -0.08 0.62 -9.71
N PRO A 43 1.16 0.09 -9.73
CA PRO A 43 1.51 -0.96 -8.77
C PRO A 43 1.34 -0.51 -7.32
N TRP A 44 1.64 0.73 -6.97
CA TRP A 44 1.44 1.23 -5.61
C TRP A 44 -0.04 1.24 -5.22
N ALA A 45 -0.92 1.73 -6.10
CA ALA A 45 -2.35 1.78 -5.83
C ALA A 45 -2.96 0.39 -5.67
N TYR A 46 -2.65 -0.52 -6.58
CA TYR A 46 -3.16 -1.89 -6.51
C TYR A 46 -2.62 -2.63 -5.29
N HIS A 47 -1.36 -2.45 -4.96
CA HIS A 47 -0.75 -3.03 -3.77
C HIS A 47 -1.45 -2.52 -2.50
N THR A 48 -1.72 -1.23 -2.42
CA THR A 48 -2.35 -0.62 -1.25
C THR A 48 -3.76 -1.18 -1.05
N VAL A 49 -4.58 -1.18 -2.10
CA VAL A 49 -5.97 -1.67 -2.00
C VAL A 49 -6.00 -3.15 -1.68
N GLY A 50 -5.21 -3.96 -2.38
CA GLY A 50 -5.14 -5.40 -2.13
C GLY A 50 -4.64 -5.73 -0.74
N GLY A 51 -3.63 -5.01 -0.27
CA GLY A 51 -3.08 -5.20 1.08
C GLY A 51 -4.08 -4.88 2.17
N VAL A 52 -4.79 -3.76 2.04
CA VAL A 52 -5.83 -3.37 3.00
C VAL A 52 -6.96 -4.40 3.03
N GLN A 53 -7.39 -4.87 1.86
CA GLN A 53 -8.46 -5.87 1.78
C GLN A 53 -8.05 -7.19 2.44
N LEU A 54 -6.86 -7.68 2.14
CA LEU A 54 -6.39 -8.93 2.73
C LEU A 54 -6.21 -8.80 4.25
N ALA A 55 -5.63 -7.70 4.71
CA ALA A 55 -5.44 -7.44 6.14
C ALA A 55 -6.78 -7.36 6.88
N THR A 56 -7.75 -6.67 6.30
CA THR A 56 -9.10 -6.54 6.87
C THR A 56 -9.80 -7.88 6.93
N HIS A 57 -9.71 -8.65 5.85
CA HIS A 57 -10.32 -9.98 5.81
C HIS A 57 -9.72 -10.91 6.86
N SER A 58 -8.39 -10.91 7.01
CA SER A 58 -7.70 -11.68 8.03
C SER A 58 -8.14 -11.26 9.44
N TRP A 59 -8.25 -9.96 9.69
CA TRP A 59 -8.69 -9.44 10.97
C TRP A 59 -10.13 -9.85 11.29
N MET A 60 -11.02 -9.79 10.30
CA MET A 60 -12.42 -10.20 10.49
C MET A 60 -12.54 -11.68 10.83
N SER A 61 -11.68 -12.51 10.30
CA SER A 61 -11.67 -13.96 10.57
C SER A 61 -11.16 -14.28 11.97
N ASN A 62 -10.22 -13.48 12.49
CA ASN A 62 -9.61 -13.70 13.80
C ASN A 62 -9.14 -12.37 14.38
N PRO A 63 -10.08 -11.58 14.94
CA PRO A 63 -9.72 -10.25 15.45
C PRO A 63 -8.89 -10.33 16.72
N ARG A 64 -7.62 -9.90 16.63
CA ARG A 64 -6.67 -9.88 17.75
C ARG A 64 -6.42 -8.45 18.25
N MET A 65 -7.04 -7.49 17.65
CA MET A 65 -6.94 -6.08 18.01
C MET A 65 -8.26 -5.40 17.69
N THR A 66 -8.45 -4.20 18.18
CA THR A 66 -9.64 -3.42 17.85
C THR A 66 -9.61 -2.95 16.40
N ALA A 67 -10.76 -2.58 15.86
CA ALA A 67 -10.83 -2.01 14.51
C ALA A 67 -10.01 -0.73 14.40
N ASP A 68 -10.03 0.12 15.45
CA ASP A 68 -9.26 1.36 15.47
C ASP A 68 -7.76 1.09 15.44
N GLU A 69 -7.30 0.08 16.18
CA GLU A 69 -5.90 -0.33 16.14
C GLU A 69 -5.49 -0.85 14.77
N LEU A 70 -6.35 -1.64 14.14
CA LEU A 70 -6.08 -2.11 12.77
C LEU A 70 -5.92 -0.95 11.81
N ILE A 71 -6.83 0.02 11.86
CA ILE A 71 -6.77 1.22 11.02
C ILE A 71 -5.47 1.97 11.26
N ASP A 72 -5.08 2.15 12.52
CA ASP A 72 -3.84 2.86 12.86
C ASP A 72 -2.61 2.15 12.32
N TYR A 73 -2.54 0.83 12.45
CA TYR A 73 -1.40 0.06 11.91
C TYR A 73 -1.32 0.13 10.40
N LEU A 74 -2.46 0.02 9.72
CA LEU A 74 -2.49 0.13 8.25
C LEU A 74 -2.14 1.53 7.79
N THR A 75 -2.58 2.55 8.52
CA THR A 75 -2.24 3.95 8.24
C THR A 75 -0.74 4.17 8.43
N MET A 76 -0.17 3.65 9.50
CA MET A 76 1.27 3.74 9.75
C MET A 76 2.08 3.15 8.60
N LEU A 77 1.69 1.97 8.14
CA LEU A 77 2.38 1.31 7.03
C LEU A 77 2.27 2.13 5.75
N SER A 78 1.07 2.56 5.40
CA SER A 78 0.82 3.33 4.17
C SER A 78 1.52 4.68 4.20
N TRP A 79 1.50 5.35 5.34
CA TRP A 79 2.21 6.62 5.51
C TRP A 79 3.71 6.45 5.36
N SER A 80 4.28 5.43 5.99
CA SER A 80 5.71 5.15 5.91
C SER A 80 6.15 4.82 4.48
N ALA A 81 5.34 4.05 3.77
CA ALA A 81 5.60 3.74 2.36
C ALA A 81 5.56 5.02 1.51
N LEU A 82 4.57 5.86 1.71
CA LEU A 82 4.44 7.11 0.97
C LEU A 82 5.63 8.04 1.23
N CYS A 83 6.05 8.15 2.48
CA CYS A 83 7.23 8.97 2.83
C CYS A 83 8.48 8.48 2.09
N GLY A 84 8.68 7.16 2.02
CA GLY A 84 9.81 6.59 1.30
C GLY A 84 9.77 6.86 -0.20
N ILE A 85 8.59 6.81 -0.78
CA ILE A 85 8.39 7.13 -2.21
C ILE A 85 8.70 8.60 -2.47
N VAL A 86 8.18 9.48 -1.62
CA VAL A 86 8.38 10.93 -1.76
C VAL A 86 9.86 11.31 -1.61
N GLU A 87 10.58 10.63 -0.72
CA GLU A 87 12.00 10.89 -0.49
C GLU A 87 12.84 10.77 -1.76
N VAL A 88 12.48 9.85 -2.65
CA VAL A 88 13.16 9.68 -3.94
C VAL A 88 12.36 10.29 -5.11
N GLY A 89 11.33 11.08 -4.82
CA GLY A 89 10.49 11.70 -5.83
C GLY A 89 9.77 10.69 -6.73
N GLY A 90 9.50 9.48 -6.23
CA GLY A 90 8.87 8.42 -7.00
C GLY A 90 9.78 7.78 -8.04
N SER A 91 11.07 8.12 -8.08
CA SER A 91 12.01 7.69 -9.11
C SER A 91 12.63 6.34 -8.78
N LEU A 92 12.39 5.35 -9.63
CA LEU A 92 13.00 4.03 -9.48
C LEU A 92 14.52 4.10 -9.62
N GLU A 93 15.02 4.95 -10.51
CA GLU A 93 16.44 5.14 -10.73
C GLU A 93 17.13 5.69 -9.47
N LYS A 94 16.53 6.71 -8.84
CA LYS A 94 17.05 7.27 -7.60
C LYS A 94 17.01 6.25 -6.47
N PHE A 95 15.94 5.47 -6.40
CA PHE A 95 15.82 4.40 -5.41
C PHE A 95 16.95 3.37 -5.56
N ARG A 96 17.25 2.97 -6.79
CA ARG A 96 18.30 1.98 -7.08
C ARG A 96 19.69 2.49 -6.75
N GLU A 97 19.92 3.78 -6.87
CA GLU A 97 21.23 4.40 -6.61
C GLU A 97 21.52 4.55 -5.12
N GLN A 98 20.49 4.54 -4.28
CA GLN A 98 20.66 4.70 -2.83
C GLN A 98 20.94 3.36 -2.16
N PRO A 99 21.82 3.35 -1.15
CA PRO A 99 22.00 2.13 -0.35
C PRO A 99 20.77 1.85 0.49
N HIS A 100 20.37 0.60 0.55
CA HIS A 100 19.20 0.17 1.32
C HIS A 100 19.60 -0.85 2.38
N PRO A 101 20.24 -0.40 3.49
CA PRO A 101 20.53 -1.32 4.58
C PRO A 101 19.25 -1.86 5.19
N SER A 102 19.29 -3.06 5.76
CA SER A 102 18.12 -3.64 6.40
C SER A 102 17.61 -2.70 7.50
N PRO A 103 16.31 -2.35 7.48
CA PRO A 103 15.74 -1.52 8.54
C PRO A 103 15.61 -2.28 9.86
N ILE A 104 15.74 -3.61 9.83
CA ILE A 104 15.62 -4.46 11.02
C ILE A 104 17.00 -4.91 11.44
N VAL A 105 17.73 -3.99 12.07
CA VAL A 105 19.09 -4.24 12.57
C VAL A 105 19.08 -4.15 14.08
N PRO A 106 19.66 -5.13 14.81
CA PRO A 106 19.74 -5.03 16.27
C PRO A 106 20.45 -3.75 16.71
N PRO A 107 19.98 -3.05 17.75
CA PRO A 107 20.57 -1.78 18.19
C PRO A 107 22.08 -1.85 18.43
N ARG A 108 22.57 -2.96 18.97
CA ARG A 108 24.01 -3.16 19.22
C ARG A 108 24.88 -3.08 17.97
N LEU A 109 24.28 -3.31 16.79
CA LEU A 109 25.00 -3.21 15.51
C LEU A 109 24.96 -1.79 14.95
N ILE A 110 23.97 -1.02 15.36
CA ILE A 110 23.81 0.38 14.93
C ILE A 110 24.82 1.27 15.65
N GLU A 111 25.13 0.96 16.89
CA GLU A 111 26.04 1.76 17.74
C GLU A 111 27.51 1.73 17.28
N ARG A 112 27.84 0.87 16.36
CA ARG A 112 29.18 0.78 15.81
C ARG A 112 29.33 1.66 14.57
#